data_b64ad8cbfb0f78acf7b930388cfd938d
#
_entry.id   b64ad8cbfb0f78acf7b930388cfd938d
#
_cell.length_a   1.000
_cell.length_b   1.000
_cell.length_c   1.000
_cell.angle_alpha   90.00
_cell.angle_beta   90.00
_cell.angle_gamma   90.00
#
_symmetry.space_group_name_H-M   'P 1'
#
loop_
_entity.id
_entity.type
_entity.pdbx_description
1 polymer ?
#
loop_
_entity_poly.entity_id
_entity_poly.type
_entity_poly.pdbx_seq_one_letter_code
_entity_poly.pdbx_strand_id
1 'polypeptide(L)'
;MKKTLLATAIVGALGASAAAQAATVYDQDGTKLDVYGRIAMGVAGGGPEYDSNGNFQDNGEEFVDVFSRLGFRMSQEVTSDLTAFGRLEWRFTGDENDTDGGFNEIRQSYIGLQSKQYGTFQAGNFDSFYNQFVSLPFDVYIDRGLEFAGHRKQSRGDSIGYYTPDLQGFTAFLQLKHYSVRGESAPNAEGTVIAPQGGVRYQQGPFTVG
;
A
#
# COMPACT_ATOMS: atom_id res chain seq x y z
N MET A 1 -22.80 -22.49 -19.26
CA MET A 1 -21.46 -22.77 -18.74
C MET A 1 -20.31 -22.24 -19.61
N LYS A 2 -20.45 -22.06 -20.93
CA LYS A 2 -19.32 -21.53 -21.76
C LYS A 2 -19.17 -20.00 -21.79
N LYS A 3 -20.18 -19.24 -21.35
CA LYS A 3 -20.16 -17.78 -21.34
C LYS A 3 -19.45 -17.18 -20.09
N THR A 4 -19.49 -17.88 -18.98
CA THR A 4 -18.88 -17.44 -17.71
C THR A 4 -17.35 -17.48 -17.76
N LEU A 5 -16.77 -18.42 -18.53
CA LEU A 5 -15.31 -18.52 -18.69
C LEU A 5 -14.72 -17.42 -19.57
N LEU A 6 -15.53 -16.84 -20.46
CA LEU A 6 -15.06 -15.77 -21.35
C LEU A 6 -15.00 -14.42 -20.63
N ALA A 7 -15.96 -14.13 -19.74
CA ALA A 7 -15.98 -12.91 -18.93
C ALA A 7 -14.77 -12.85 -17.97
N THR A 8 -14.45 -13.96 -17.33
CA THR A 8 -13.29 -14.05 -16.42
C THR A 8 -11.93 -13.88 -17.15
N ALA A 9 -11.86 -14.26 -18.43
CA ALA A 9 -10.64 -14.12 -19.23
C ALA A 9 -10.42 -12.68 -19.74
N ILE A 10 -11.46 -11.88 -19.90
CA ILE A 10 -11.36 -10.49 -20.38
C ILE A 10 -10.86 -9.57 -19.25
N VAL A 11 -11.25 -9.80 -17.99
CA VAL A 11 -10.75 -9.07 -16.82
C VAL A 11 -9.24 -9.21 -16.65
N GLY A 12 -8.66 -10.35 -17.04
CA GLY A 12 -7.21 -10.57 -16.96
C GLY A 12 -6.40 -9.86 -18.05
N ALA A 13 -7.01 -9.48 -19.18
CA ALA A 13 -6.26 -9.00 -20.35
C ALA A 13 -6.15 -7.46 -20.42
N LEU A 14 -6.98 -6.72 -19.71
CA LEU A 14 -7.00 -5.24 -19.74
C LEU A 14 -6.35 -4.57 -18.55
N GLY A 15 -5.78 -5.33 -17.62
CA GLY A 15 -5.00 -4.80 -16.49
C GLY A 15 -3.63 -4.24 -16.90
N ALA A 16 -3.57 -3.47 -17.97
CA ALA A 16 -2.37 -2.72 -18.32
C ALA A 16 -2.25 -1.52 -17.34
N SER A 17 -1.68 -1.76 -16.18
CA SER A 17 -1.25 -0.66 -15.34
C SER A 17 -0.05 0.01 -16.00
N ALA A 18 -0.22 1.22 -16.50
CA ALA A 18 0.89 2.09 -16.77
C ALA A 18 1.53 2.43 -15.40
N ALA A 19 2.46 1.60 -14.95
CA ALA A 19 3.29 1.93 -13.81
C ALA A 19 4.17 3.10 -14.22
N ALA A 20 3.70 4.31 -13.95
CA ALA A 20 4.54 5.48 -14.10
C ALA A 20 5.70 5.34 -13.11
N GLN A 21 6.91 5.29 -13.63
CA GLN A 21 8.11 5.38 -12.80
C GLN A 21 8.13 6.75 -12.12
N ALA A 22 8.68 6.81 -10.91
CA ALA A 22 8.84 8.07 -10.22
C ALA A 22 9.69 9.03 -11.08
N ALA A 23 9.18 10.23 -11.31
CA ALA A 23 9.93 11.30 -11.94
C ALA A 23 10.55 12.19 -10.87
N THR A 24 11.87 12.34 -10.91
CA THR A 24 12.55 13.31 -10.05
C THR A 24 12.28 14.71 -10.61
N VAL A 25 11.62 15.55 -9.81
CA VAL A 25 11.29 16.93 -10.19
C VAL A 25 12.24 17.94 -9.57
N TYR A 26 12.96 17.55 -8.53
CA TYR A 26 14.00 18.35 -7.89
C TYR A 26 15.10 17.44 -7.32
N ASP A 27 16.36 17.79 -7.57
CA ASP A 27 17.52 17.07 -7.02
C ASP A 27 18.71 18.03 -6.97
N GLN A 28 18.84 18.78 -5.88
CA GLN A 28 19.92 19.73 -5.66
C GLN A 28 20.25 19.83 -4.16
N ASP A 29 21.51 20.05 -3.85
CA ASP A 29 22.02 20.33 -2.51
C ASP A 29 21.57 19.29 -1.46
N GLY A 30 21.55 18.01 -1.86
CA GLY A 30 21.12 16.90 -1.01
C GLY A 30 19.61 16.84 -0.78
N THR A 31 18.84 17.73 -1.39
CA THR A 31 17.35 17.71 -1.36
C THR A 31 16.83 17.05 -2.62
N LYS A 32 15.93 16.08 -2.46
CA LYS A 32 15.31 15.39 -3.58
C LYS A 32 13.79 15.35 -3.42
N LEU A 33 13.07 15.58 -4.52
CA LEU A 33 11.63 15.42 -4.64
C LEU A 33 11.30 14.56 -5.86
N ASP A 34 10.66 13.44 -5.63
CA ASP A 34 10.11 12.58 -6.66
C ASP A 34 8.58 12.66 -6.66
N VAL A 35 7.99 12.75 -7.85
CA VAL A 35 6.56 12.57 -8.09
C VAL A 35 6.35 11.21 -8.73
N TYR A 36 5.40 10.45 -8.24
CA TYR A 36 5.05 9.15 -8.80
C TYR A 36 3.55 8.90 -8.73
N GLY A 37 3.07 7.94 -9.49
CA GLY A 37 1.68 7.57 -9.47
C GLY A 37 1.40 6.38 -10.38
N ARG A 38 0.17 5.99 -10.43
CA ARG A 38 -0.37 5.10 -11.45
C ARG A 38 -1.82 5.44 -11.70
N ILE A 39 -2.24 5.26 -12.93
CA ILE A 39 -3.64 5.17 -13.31
C ILE A 39 -3.87 3.71 -13.69
N ALA A 40 -4.83 3.06 -13.07
CA ALA A 40 -5.15 1.67 -13.32
C ALA A 40 -6.65 1.53 -13.50
N MET A 41 -7.05 1.11 -14.70
CA MET A 41 -8.44 0.95 -15.08
C MET A 41 -8.68 -0.52 -15.46
N GLY A 42 -9.85 -1.02 -15.13
CA GLY A 42 -10.29 -2.36 -15.48
C GLY A 42 -11.71 -2.33 -16.04
N VAL A 43 -12.20 -3.50 -16.40
CA VAL A 43 -13.61 -3.74 -16.74
C VAL A 43 -14.12 -4.80 -15.77
N ALA A 44 -15.17 -4.48 -15.04
CA ALA A 44 -15.85 -5.41 -14.15
C ALA A 44 -17.28 -5.65 -14.63
N GLY A 45 -17.81 -6.82 -14.35
CA GLY A 45 -19.20 -7.17 -14.70
C GLY A 45 -19.37 -8.59 -15.23
N GLY A 46 -20.59 -8.91 -15.66
CA GLY A 46 -20.91 -10.13 -16.41
C GLY A 46 -21.24 -11.37 -15.58
N GLY A 47 -21.57 -11.23 -14.31
CA GLY A 47 -22.11 -12.29 -13.46
C GLY A 47 -23.53 -12.00 -12.98
N PRO A 48 -24.33 -13.01 -12.59
CA PRO A 48 -25.60 -12.76 -11.93
C PRO A 48 -25.35 -12.09 -10.58
N GLU A 49 -25.90 -10.92 -10.39
CA GLU A 49 -25.89 -10.22 -9.12
C GLU A 49 -27.30 -10.19 -8.53
N TYR A 50 -27.39 -10.29 -7.21
CA TYR A 50 -28.65 -10.27 -6.49
C TYR A 50 -28.56 -9.26 -5.36
N ASP A 51 -29.59 -8.44 -5.20
CA ASP A 51 -29.69 -7.53 -4.07
C ASP A 51 -29.87 -8.29 -2.73
N SER A 52 -29.88 -7.57 -1.63
CA SER A 52 -30.06 -8.15 -0.28
C SER A 52 -31.41 -8.85 -0.09
N ASN A 53 -32.38 -8.64 -1.00
CA ASN A 53 -33.68 -9.26 -1.00
C ASN A 53 -33.76 -10.48 -1.96
N GLY A 54 -32.65 -10.79 -2.65
CA GLY A 54 -32.58 -11.89 -3.59
C GLY A 54 -33.14 -11.57 -4.98
N ASN A 55 -33.39 -10.30 -5.33
CA ASN A 55 -33.82 -9.91 -6.67
C ASN A 55 -32.60 -9.82 -7.60
N PHE A 56 -32.78 -10.31 -8.80
CA PHE A 56 -31.76 -10.22 -9.85
C PHE A 56 -31.51 -8.75 -10.19
N GLN A 57 -30.23 -8.38 -10.21
CA GLN A 57 -29.73 -7.10 -10.72
C GLN A 57 -29.00 -7.35 -12.05
N ASP A 58 -29.24 -6.47 -13.01
CA ASP A 58 -28.47 -6.49 -14.26
C ASP A 58 -27.09 -5.95 -13.97
N ASN A 59 -26.09 -6.82 -14.02
CA ASN A 59 -24.69 -6.48 -13.82
C ASN A 59 -24.00 -6.38 -15.18
N GLY A 60 -24.18 -5.25 -15.84
CA GLY A 60 -23.49 -4.90 -17.08
C GLY A 60 -21.97 -4.80 -16.88
N GLU A 61 -21.26 -4.76 -18.00
CA GLU A 61 -19.80 -4.50 -17.97
C GLU A 61 -19.59 -2.99 -17.84
N GLU A 62 -18.75 -2.60 -16.90
CA GLU A 62 -18.41 -1.19 -16.64
C GLU A 62 -16.92 -0.99 -16.44
N PHE A 63 -16.43 0.21 -16.71
CA PHE A 63 -15.08 0.61 -16.35
C PHE A 63 -15.02 0.87 -14.85
N VAL A 64 -13.94 0.35 -14.23
CA VAL A 64 -13.69 0.53 -12.80
C VAL A 64 -12.25 0.99 -12.59
N ASP A 65 -12.07 1.88 -11.64
CA ASP A 65 -10.72 2.22 -11.16
C ASP A 65 -10.17 1.09 -10.30
N VAL A 66 -8.91 0.71 -10.56
CA VAL A 66 -8.22 -0.35 -9.82
C VAL A 66 -7.09 0.26 -9.00
N PHE A 67 -7.48 1.04 -7.98
CA PHE A 67 -6.55 1.64 -7.02
C PHE A 67 -5.55 2.64 -7.64
N SER A 68 -6.04 3.56 -8.45
CA SER A 68 -5.25 4.69 -8.93
C SER A 68 -4.71 5.53 -7.77
N ARG A 69 -3.49 6.08 -7.94
CA ARG A 69 -2.83 6.82 -6.87
C ARG A 69 -1.83 7.83 -7.41
N LEU A 70 -1.61 8.88 -6.62
CA LEU A 70 -0.60 9.90 -6.81
C LEU A 70 0.19 10.08 -5.51
N GLY A 71 1.48 10.24 -5.59
CA GLY A 71 2.32 10.42 -4.42
C GLY A 71 3.59 11.20 -4.65
N PHE A 72 4.18 11.60 -3.54
CA PHE A 72 5.45 12.31 -3.44
C PHE A 72 6.40 11.55 -2.52
N ARG A 73 7.68 11.52 -2.89
CA ARG A 73 8.78 11.11 -2.02
C ARG A 73 9.72 12.27 -1.89
N MET A 74 10.06 12.60 -0.67
CA MET A 74 10.95 13.72 -0.34
C MET A 74 12.12 13.19 0.48
N SER A 75 13.31 13.70 0.24
CA SER A 75 14.46 13.41 1.08
C SER A 75 15.41 14.60 1.16
N GLN A 76 16.13 14.69 2.28
CA GLN A 76 17.17 15.66 2.54
C GLN A 76 18.35 14.98 3.21
N GLU A 77 19.51 15.08 2.61
CA GLU A 77 20.76 14.70 3.26
C GLU A 77 21.06 15.69 4.39
N VAL A 78 21.04 15.22 5.63
CA VAL A 78 21.35 16.03 6.82
C VAL A 78 22.84 15.95 7.11
N THR A 79 23.43 14.78 6.96
CA THR A 79 24.87 14.51 7.03
C THR A 79 25.23 13.43 6.01
N SER A 80 26.51 13.12 5.88
CA SER A 80 26.98 12.02 4.99
C SER A 80 26.42 10.64 5.32
N ASP A 81 25.96 10.43 6.56
CA ASP A 81 25.34 9.19 7.03
C ASP A 81 23.82 9.31 7.19
N LEU A 82 23.29 10.49 7.52
CA LEU A 82 21.90 10.68 7.93
C LEU A 82 21.10 11.39 6.86
N THR A 83 20.00 10.77 6.43
CA THR A 83 19.01 11.33 5.50
C THR A 83 17.65 11.42 6.19
N ALA A 84 17.05 12.60 6.20
CA ALA A 84 15.64 12.77 6.53
C ALA A 84 14.80 12.49 5.28
N PHE A 85 13.66 11.84 5.45
CA PHE A 85 12.77 11.55 4.33
C PHE A 85 11.31 11.65 4.70
N GLY A 86 10.45 11.75 3.68
CA GLY A 86 9.01 11.73 3.83
C GLY A 86 8.32 11.13 2.62
N ARG A 87 7.13 10.63 2.83
CA ARG A 87 6.26 10.13 1.76
C ARG A 87 4.83 10.56 2.01
N LEU A 88 4.19 10.96 0.92
CA LEU A 88 2.78 11.29 0.89
C LEU A 88 2.15 10.63 -0.32
N GLU A 89 1.07 9.86 -0.12
CA GLU A 89 0.38 9.14 -1.20
C GLU A 89 -1.11 9.13 -0.95
N TRP A 90 -1.86 9.49 -1.99
CA TRP A 90 -3.32 9.42 -2.01
C TRP A 90 -3.81 8.40 -3.03
N ARG A 91 -4.95 7.81 -2.75
CA ARG A 91 -5.83 7.18 -3.75
C ARG A 91 -6.80 8.17 -4.31
N PHE A 92 -7.17 7.96 -5.54
CA PHE A 92 -8.29 8.62 -6.19
C PHE A 92 -9.05 7.61 -7.04
N THR A 93 -10.33 7.87 -7.28
CA THR A 93 -11.17 7.11 -8.20
C THR A 93 -11.18 7.83 -9.52
N GLY A 94 -10.75 7.17 -10.59
CA GLY A 94 -10.57 7.76 -11.91
C GLY A 94 -11.66 7.38 -12.93
N ASP A 95 -12.63 6.56 -12.54
CA ASP A 95 -13.81 6.25 -13.37
C ASP A 95 -14.94 7.25 -13.10
N GLU A 96 -15.97 7.23 -13.93
CA GLU A 96 -17.10 8.16 -13.82
C GLU A 96 -18.20 7.70 -12.84
N ASN A 97 -18.06 6.49 -12.28
CA ASN A 97 -19.08 5.90 -11.41
C ASN A 97 -19.07 6.50 -10.00
N ASP A 98 -17.96 7.08 -9.59
CA ASP A 98 -17.85 7.76 -8.31
C ASP A 98 -17.76 9.28 -8.51
N THR A 99 -18.92 9.94 -8.45
CA THR A 99 -19.04 11.40 -8.62
C THR A 99 -18.60 12.19 -7.39
N ASP A 100 -18.45 11.55 -6.24
CA ASP A 100 -17.83 12.14 -5.04
C ASP A 100 -16.31 12.12 -5.15
N GLY A 101 -15.83 11.70 -6.31
CA GLY A 101 -14.46 11.45 -6.66
C GLY A 101 -13.52 12.60 -6.41
N GLY A 102 -12.32 12.29 -6.32
CA GLY A 102 -11.19 13.10 -5.99
C GLY A 102 -10.22 12.25 -5.19
N PHE A 103 -9.40 12.89 -4.40
CA PHE A 103 -8.51 12.18 -3.50
C PHE A 103 -9.29 11.71 -2.26
N ASN A 104 -9.71 10.47 -2.26
CA ASN A 104 -10.63 9.91 -1.27
C ASN A 104 -9.93 9.21 -0.09
N GLU A 105 -8.64 8.88 -0.21
CA GLU A 105 -7.90 8.20 0.85
C GLU A 105 -6.45 8.70 0.91
N ILE A 106 -5.99 9.13 2.09
CA ILE A 106 -4.56 9.27 2.37
C ILE A 106 -4.01 7.86 2.64
N ARG A 107 -3.34 7.30 1.63
CA ARG A 107 -2.81 5.95 1.73
C ARG A 107 -1.51 5.88 2.52
N GLN A 108 -0.63 6.87 2.35
CA GLN A 108 0.60 6.96 3.12
C GLN A 108 0.91 8.43 3.47
N SER A 109 1.31 8.67 4.69
CA SER A 109 1.73 9.97 5.19
C SER A 109 2.68 9.78 6.35
N TYR A 110 3.97 9.75 6.07
CA TYR A 110 4.99 9.52 7.10
C TYR A 110 6.30 10.24 6.82
N ILE A 111 7.06 10.41 7.88
CA ILE A 111 8.42 10.95 7.87
C ILE A 111 9.37 9.96 8.54
N GLY A 112 10.65 10.08 8.26
CA GLY A 112 11.66 9.23 8.89
C GLY A 112 13.07 9.77 8.78
N LEU A 113 13.97 9.07 9.45
CA LEU A 113 15.41 9.27 9.42
C LEU A 113 16.06 7.95 9.04
N GLN A 114 16.93 8.00 8.07
CA GLN A 114 17.71 6.84 7.60
C GLN A 114 19.20 7.10 7.84
N SER A 115 19.83 6.21 8.58
CA SER A 115 21.29 6.12 8.73
C SER A 115 21.78 4.86 8.04
N LYS A 116 22.88 4.97 7.30
CA LYS A 116 23.55 3.82 6.68
C LYS A 116 24.10 2.85 7.72
N GLN A 117 24.48 3.38 8.89
CA GLN A 117 25.09 2.61 9.97
C GLN A 117 24.06 2.08 10.98
N TYR A 118 23.02 2.88 11.28
CA TYR A 118 22.09 2.59 12.38
C TYR A 118 20.70 2.16 11.94
N GLY A 119 20.41 2.15 10.62
CA GLY A 119 19.11 1.74 10.09
C GLY A 119 18.12 2.89 9.93
N THR A 120 16.85 2.55 9.88
CA THR A 120 15.80 3.50 9.54
C THR A 120 14.74 3.54 10.63
N PHE A 121 14.43 4.76 11.06
CA PHE A 121 13.30 5.07 11.92
C PHE A 121 12.26 5.86 11.12
N GLN A 122 10.97 5.52 11.28
CA GLN A 122 9.88 6.26 10.64
C GLN A 122 8.65 6.34 11.52
N ALA A 123 7.85 7.38 11.31
CA ALA A 123 6.63 7.63 12.07
C ALA A 123 5.55 8.24 11.16
N GLY A 124 4.30 7.85 11.36
CA GLY A 124 3.14 8.29 10.61
C GLY A 124 2.31 7.13 10.08
N ASN A 125 1.49 7.39 9.07
CA ASN A 125 0.65 6.39 8.42
C ASN A 125 1.44 5.69 7.29
N PHE A 126 1.84 4.45 7.50
CA PHE A 126 2.60 3.66 6.51
C PHE A 126 2.17 2.20 6.48
N ASP A 127 2.50 1.53 5.36
CA ASP A 127 2.29 0.08 5.21
C ASP A 127 3.11 -0.67 6.26
N SER A 128 2.49 -1.64 6.93
CA SER A 128 3.16 -2.38 8.00
C SER A 128 4.46 -3.02 7.54
N PHE A 129 5.42 -3.13 8.43
CA PHE A 129 6.69 -3.81 8.12
C PHE A 129 6.48 -5.29 7.83
N TYR A 130 5.47 -5.91 8.45
CA TYR A 130 5.07 -7.25 8.07
C TYR A 130 4.67 -7.32 6.59
N ASN A 131 3.86 -6.37 6.11
CA ASN A 131 3.52 -6.30 4.70
C ASN A 131 4.75 -6.03 3.83
N GLN A 132 5.57 -5.05 4.16
CA GLN A 132 6.72 -4.66 3.36
C GLN A 132 7.81 -5.75 3.26
N PHE A 133 8.07 -6.45 4.35
CA PHE A 133 9.19 -7.39 4.42
C PHE A 133 8.80 -8.85 4.23
N VAL A 134 7.53 -9.22 4.45
CA VAL A 134 7.08 -10.62 4.45
C VAL A 134 6.00 -10.88 3.42
N SER A 135 4.85 -10.18 3.50
CA SER A 135 3.67 -10.57 2.75
C SER A 135 3.54 -9.98 1.34
N LEU A 136 4.27 -8.91 1.03
CA LEU A 136 4.19 -8.23 -0.28
C LEU A 136 4.40 -9.15 -1.50
N PRO A 137 5.29 -10.15 -1.49
CA PRO A 137 5.43 -11.09 -2.60
C PRO A 137 4.18 -11.95 -2.89
N PHE A 138 3.27 -12.04 -1.93
CA PHE A 138 2.01 -12.79 -2.06
C PHE A 138 0.82 -11.92 -2.45
N ASP A 139 1.02 -10.61 -2.63
CA ASP A 139 -0.01 -9.65 -3.07
C ASP A 139 -0.18 -9.75 -4.59
N VAL A 140 -0.84 -10.81 -5.02
CA VAL A 140 -1.03 -11.15 -6.45
C VAL A 140 -2.46 -10.98 -6.93
N TYR A 141 -3.40 -10.65 -6.05
CA TYR A 141 -4.80 -10.47 -6.37
C TYR A 141 -5.13 -9.00 -6.61
N ILE A 142 -5.91 -8.73 -7.65
CA ILE A 142 -6.28 -7.36 -8.03
C ILE A 142 -7.41 -6.83 -7.15
N ASP A 143 -8.41 -7.65 -6.85
CA ASP A 143 -9.70 -7.25 -6.25
C ASP A 143 -9.96 -7.83 -4.85
N ARG A 144 -9.22 -8.85 -4.44
CA ARG A 144 -9.49 -9.58 -3.19
C ARG A 144 -8.68 -9.14 -1.98
N GLY A 145 -7.80 -8.18 -2.17
CA GLY A 145 -6.85 -7.82 -1.13
C GLY A 145 -5.85 -8.94 -0.82
N LEU A 146 -5.00 -8.68 0.13
CA LEU A 146 -3.91 -9.59 0.49
C LEU A 146 -4.39 -10.62 1.52
N GLU A 147 -4.59 -11.86 1.11
CA GLU A 147 -5.05 -12.93 2.00
C GLU A 147 -4.05 -13.22 3.13
N PHE A 148 -2.75 -12.98 2.88
CA PHE A 148 -1.68 -13.12 3.89
C PHE A 148 -1.36 -11.81 4.62
N ALA A 149 -2.23 -10.81 4.56
CA ALA A 149 -2.01 -9.52 5.24
C ALA A 149 -1.95 -9.63 6.77
N GLY A 150 -2.34 -10.76 7.30
CA GLY A 150 -2.43 -10.95 8.74
C GLY A 150 -3.64 -10.26 9.36
N HIS A 151 -3.60 -10.05 10.66
CA HIS A 151 -4.68 -9.40 11.38
C HIS A 151 -4.74 -7.90 11.05
N ARG A 152 -5.93 -7.28 11.06
CA ARG A 152 -6.12 -5.83 10.80
C ARG A 152 -5.21 -4.94 11.65
N LYS A 153 -4.87 -5.37 12.86
CA LYS A 153 -3.90 -4.67 13.72
C LYS A 153 -2.48 -4.65 13.14
N GLN A 154 -2.19 -5.49 12.17
CA GLN A 154 -0.88 -5.55 11.48
C GLN A 154 -0.91 -4.86 10.11
N SER A 155 -2.03 -4.29 9.71
CA SER A 155 -2.17 -3.58 8.45
C SER A 155 -1.52 -2.18 8.49
N ARG A 156 -1.63 -1.45 7.39
CA ARG A 156 -1.24 -0.04 7.31
C ARG A 156 -1.94 0.80 8.38
N GLY A 157 -1.30 1.85 8.84
CA GLY A 157 -1.86 2.84 9.74
C GLY A 157 -0.81 3.60 10.54
N ASP A 158 -1.29 4.47 11.42
CA ASP A 158 -0.46 5.32 12.28
C ASP A 158 0.45 4.46 13.15
N SER A 159 1.75 4.65 12.98
CA SER A 159 2.75 3.79 13.58
C SER A 159 4.05 4.53 13.82
N ILE A 160 4.84 3.95 14.71
CA ILE A 160 6.27 4.23 14.86
C ILE A 160 6.99 2.93 14.53
N GLY A 161 8.02 2.98 13.71
CA GLY A 161 8.75 1.80 13.30
C GLY A 161 10.24 2.03 13.14
N TYR A 162 10.99 0.95 13.35
CA TYR A 162 12.42 0.89 13.13
C TYR A 162 12.78 -0.41 12.42
N TYR A 163 13.74 -0.33 11.50
CA TYR A 163 14.39 -1.52 10.94
C TYR A 163 15.89 -1.29 10.79
N THR A 164 16.65 -2.38 10.97
CA THR A 164 18.11 -2.36 10.89
C THR A 164 18.59 -2.08 9.47
N PRO A 165 19.84 -1.64 9.28
CA PRO A 165 20.51 -1.77 7.99
C PRO A 165 20.55 -3.23 7.55
N ASP A 166 20.96 -3.47 6.30
CA ASP A 166 21.30 -4.83 5.85
C ASP A 166 22.51 -5.37 6.63
N LEU A 167 22.29 -6.41 7.40
CA LEU A 167 23.30 -7.10 8.19
C LEU A 167 23.70 -8.42 7.48
N GLN A 168 24.34 -8.31 6.32
CA GLN A 168 24.73 -9.46 5.48
C GLN A 168 23.52 -10.30 5.03
N GLY A 169 22.49 -9.63 4.57
CA GLY A 169 21.22 -10.22 4.14
C GLY A 169 20.14 -10.24 5.22
N PHE A 170 20.48 -10.02 6.48
CA PHE A 170 19.49 -9.94 7.56
C PHE A 170 19.00 -8.52 7.78
N THR A 171 17.68 -8.38 7.93
CA THR A 171 17.01 -7.15 8.36
C THR A 171 16.05 -7.51 9.48
N ALA A 172 16.22 -6.93 10.64
CA ALA A 172 15.28 -7.02 11.75
C ALA A 172 14.40 -5.77 11.79
N PHE A 173 13.13 -5.91 12.16
CA PHE A 173 12.21 -4.79 12.24
C PHE A 173 11.29 -4.88 13.45
N LEU A 174 10.89 -3.72 13.93
CA LEU A 174 9.92 -3.53 15.01
C LEU A 174 9.01 -2.35 14.65
N GLN A 175 7.71 -2.53 14.82
CA GLN A 175 6.70 -1.50 14.61
C GLN A 175 5.69 -1.52 15.76
N LEU A 176 5.32 -0.33 16.19
CA LEU A 176 4.25 -0.10 17.15
C LEU A 176 3.13 0.64 16.42
N LYS A 177 2.05 -0.06 16.11
CA LYS A 177 0.87 0.54 15.48
C LYS A 177 -0.07 1.08 16.56
N HIS A 178 -0.55 2.30 16.33
CA HIS A 178 -1.49 2.98 17.20
C HIS A 178 -2.91 2.85 16.64
N TYR A 179 -3.82 2.35 17.45
CA TYR A 179 -5.26 2.37 17.18
C TYR A 179 -5.94 3.37 18.09
N SER A 180 -6.78 4.21 17.52
CA SER A 180 -7.63 5.12 18.30
C SER A 180 -9.03 5.17 17.69
N VAL A 181 -9.98 5.67 18.46
CA VAL A 181 -11.36 5.95 18.02
C VAL A 181 -11.40 6.97 16.87
N ARG A 182 -10.31 7.72 16.67
CA ARG A 182 -10.21 8.76 15.62
C ARG A 182 -9.60 8.23 14.31
N GLY A 183 -8.96 7.07 14.34
CA GLY A 183 -8.36 6.42 13.18
C GLY A 183 -9.23 5.29 12.63
N GLU A 184 -8.60 4.34 11.97
CA GLU A 184 -9.30 3.11 11.59
C GLU A 184 -9.95 2.51 12.83
N SER A 185 -11.27 2.46 12.82
CA SER A 185 -12.02 1.82 13.89
C SER A 185 -11.58 0.36 13.98
N ALA A 186 -10.75 0.03 14.96
CA ALA A 186 -10.65 -1.35 15.37
C ALA A 186 -12.05 -1.76 15.85
N PRO A 187 -12.75 -2.66 15.16
CA PRO A 187 -14.03 -3.13 15.65
C PRO A 187 -13.75 -3.72 17.04
N ASN A 188 -14.32 -3.18 18.08
CA ASN A 188 -14.14 -3.54 19.49
C ASN A 188 -12.98 -2.88 20.25
N ALA A 189 -12.36 -1.80 19.77
CA ALA A 189 -11.39 -1.07 20.59
C ALA A 189 -12.11 -0.06 21.48
N GLU A 190 -12.29 -0.38 22.73
CA GLU A 190 -12.57 0.60 23.77
C GLU A 190 -11.26 1.35 24.09
N GLY A 191 -11.06 2.52 23.50
CA GLY A 191 -9.91 3.39 23.77
C GLY A 191 -8.71 3.20 22.81
N THR A 192 -7.56 3.69 23.25
CA THR A 192 -6.29 3.62 22.50
C THR A 192 -5.60 2.28 22.75
N VAL A 193 -5.21 1.61 21.67
CA VAL A 193 -4.49 0.34 21.73
C VAL A 193 -3.19 0.47 20.92
N ILE A 194 -2.08 0.01 21.48
CA ILE A 194 -0.82 -0.14 20.77
C ILE A 194 -0.63 -1.61 20.43
N ALA A 195 -0.47 -1.92 19.13
CA ALA A 195 -0.22 -3.26 18.63
C ALA A 195 1.24 -3.38 18.17
N PRO A 196 2.09 -4.09 18.92
CA PRO A 196 3.46 -4.36 18.49
C PRO A 196 3.49 -5.42 17.41
N GLN A 197 4.39 -5.25 16.44
CA GLN A 197 4.75 -6.28 15.48
C GLN A 197 6.25 -6.20 15.21
N GLY A 198 6.88 -7.33 14.93
CA GLY A 198 8.29 -7.37 14.63
C GLY A 198 8.66 -8.69 13.99
N GLY A 199 9.84 -8.72 13.38
CA GLY A 199 10.34 -9.90 12.71
C GLY A 199 11.76 -9.71 12.19
N VAL A 200 12.21 -10.76 11.53
CA VAL A 200 13.49 -10.80 10.84
C VAL A 200 13.27 -11.33 9.44
N ARG A 201 13.90 -10.70 8.46
CA ARG A 201 13.95 -11.17 7.08
C ARG A 201 15.40 -11.48 6.72
N TYR A 202 15.60 -12.60 6.04
CA TYR A 202 16.86 -12.92 5.39
C TYR A 202 16.66 -12.94 3.87
N GLN A 203 17.55 -12.28 3.15
CA GLN A 203 17.55 -12.24 1.70
C GLN A 203 18.95 -12.50 1.14
N GLN A 204 19.06 -13.49 0.24
CA GLN A 204 20.30 -13.78 -0.48
C GLN A 204 19.98 -14.14 -1.94
N GLY A 205 20.44 -13.32 -2.87
CA GLY A 205 20.08 -13.47 -4.28
C GLY A 205 18.57 -13.46 -4.48
N PRO A 206 17.99 -14.45 -5.16
CA PRO A 206 16.55 -14.53 -5.39
C PRO A 206 15.76 -15.10 -4.19
N PHE A 207 16.42 -15.60 -3.16
CA PHE A 207 15.77 -16.23 -2.01
C PHE A 207 15.50 -15.21 -0.92
N THR A 208 14.26 -15.24 -0.39
CA THR A 208 13.83 -14.43 0.76
C THR A 208 13.07 -15.32 1.72
N VAL A 209 13.39 -15.21 3.00
CA VAL A 209 12.71 -15.89 4.12
C VAL A 209 12.42 -14.83 5.18
N GLY A 210 11.20 -14.83 5.73
CA GLY A 210 10.77 -13.92 6.78
C GLY A 210 9.75 -14.57 7.70
#